data_5db516c308a81b5c7d4bcba802be6403
#
_entry.id   5db516c308a81b5c7d4bcba802be6403
#
_cell.length_a   1.000
_cell.length_b   1.000
_cell.length_c   1.000
_cell.angle_alpha   90.00
_cell.angle_beta   90.00
_cell.angle_gamma   90.00
#
_symmetry.space_group_name_H-M   'P 1'
#
loop_
_entity.id
_entity.type
_entity.pdbx_description
1 polymer ?
#
loop_
_entity_poly.entity_id
_entity_poly.type
_entity_poly.pdbx_seq_one_letter_code
_entity_poly.pdbx_strand_id
1 'polypeptide(L)'
;GLVESVSGLTGTGATVINDLSPLPPFILFFRAMTHWLGGLGIIVIFVALFPQAGRGTTKMVNAESTGPTSSKPLPRIKETALALFCVYFCFTAAATAALMLWGMGLWEALDHAFSTIATGGFSTRNENIAYYHSFSLEMILTFFMVISSANFGLYVDAWKRGLHVLLQDTEFKVYLLMVAAAVLLITASLALQGHMPLPESLREALFQSASLSSTTGYVSADFDQWPSFAKFILLLIIIAGGCGGSTAGG
;
A
#
# COMPACT_ATOMS: atom_id res chain seq x y z
N GLY A 1 14.48 -18.36 -8.78
CA GLY A 1 15.31 -17.47 -7.97
C GLY A 1 15.30 -16.03 -8.47
N LEU A 2 16.00 -15.73 -9.61
CA LEU A 2 16.23 -14.35 -10.07
C LEU A 2 14.92 -13.56 -10.28
N VAL A 3 13.95 -14.13 -11.00
CA VAL A 3 12.65 -13.48 -11.28
C VAL A 3 11.91 -13.13 -9.99
N GLU A 4 11.84 -14.05 -9.02
CA GLU A 4 11.23 -13.83 -7.72
C GLU A 4 11.91 -12.70 -6.93
N SER A 5 13.27 -12.68 -6.94
CA SER A 5 14.02 -11.64 -6.22
C SER A 5 13.85 -10.27 -6.86
N VAL A 6 13.86 -10.18 -8.18
CA VAL A 6 13.62 -8.92 -8.91
C VAL A 6 12.18 -8.46 -8.68
N SER A 7 11.20 -9.36 -8.85
CA SER A 7 9.78 -9.05 -8.60
C SER A 7 9.55 -8.60 -7.15
N GLY A 8 10.23 -9.24 -6.19
CA GLY A 8 10.18 -8.83 -4.79
C GLY A 8 10.74 -7.42 -4.59
N LEU A 9 11.97 -7.15 -5.00
CA LEU A 9 12.66 -5.87 -4.79
C LEU A 9 12.01 -4.70 -5.54
N THR A 10 11.38 -4.97 -6.69
CA THR A 10 10.67 -3.93 -7.45
C THR A 10 9.22 -3.71 -6.98
N GLY A 11 8.73 -4.53 -6.05
CA GLY A 11 7.33 -4.47 -5.61
C GLY A 11 6.32 -4.92 -6.67
N THR A 12 6.77 -5.61 -7.74
CA THR A 12 5.89 -6.04 -8.84
C THR A 12 4.90 -7.14 -8.40
N GLY A 13 5.29 -8.02 -7.47
CA GLY A 13 4.44 -9.10 -6.97
C GLY A 13 4.21 -10.27 -7.94
N ALA A 14 4.78 -10.22 -9.14
CA ALA A 14 4.69 -11.32 -10.09
C ALA A 14 5.48 -12.54 -9.61
N THR A 15 4.89 -13.74 -9.70
CA THR A 15 5.53 -15.00 -9.30
C THR A 15 5.59 -15.99 -10.44
N VAL A 16 6.67 -16.75 -10.49
CA VAL A 16 6.82 -17.92 -11.39
C VAL A 16 6.65 -19.25 -10.63
N ILE A 17 6.36 -19.16 -9.33
CA ILE A 17 6.14 -20.33 -8.48
C ILE A 17 4.65 -20.67 -8.53
N ASN A 18 4.31 -21.80 -9.16
CA ASN A 18 2.92 -22.23 -9.34
C ASN A 18 2.31 -22.82 -8.06
N ASP A 19 3.15 -23.39 -7.17
CA ASP A 19 2.70 -23.98 -5.91
C ASP A 19 3.62 -23.55 -4.77
N LEU A 20 3.05 -22.89 -3.79
CA LEU A 20 3.72 -22.42 -2.58
C LEU A 20 3.76 -23.48 -1.47
N SER A 21 2.87 -24.48 -1.54
CA SER A 21 2.67 -25.48 -0.48
C SER A 21 3.93 -26.27 -0.12
N PRO A 22 4.81 -26.66 -1.09
CA PRO A 22 6.03 -27.40 -0.74
C PRO A 22 7.18 -26.50 -0.26
N LEU A 23 7.01 -25.18 -0.30
CA LEU A 23 8.09 -24.27 0.07
C LEU A 23 8.24 -24.17 1.58
N PRO A 24 9.47 -24.23 2.11
CA PRO A 24 9.71 -24.00 3.52
C PRO A 24 9.39 -22.55 3.90
N PRO A 25 8.88 -22.30 5.13
CA PRO A 25 8.48 -20.96 5.60
C PRO A 25 9.57 -19.89 5.44
N PHE A 26 10.83 -20.28 5.52
CA PHE A 26 11.97 -19.38 5.29
C PHE A 26 11.98 -18.77 3.89
N ILE A 27 11.65 -19.54 2.85
CA ILE A 27 11.61 -19.02 1.47
C ILE A 27 10.44 -18.04 1.30
N LEU A 28 9.28 -18.34 1.89
CA LEU A 28 8.13 -17.43 1.88
C LEU A 28 8.47 -16.12 2.58
N PHE A 29 9.05 -16.21 3.77
CA PHE A 29 9.52 -15.04 4.51
C PHE A 29 10.57 -14.22 3.72
N PHE A 30 11.52 -14.87 3.07
CA PHE A 30 12.51 -14.18 2.23
C PHE A 30 11.84 -13.40 1.09
N ARG A 31 10.81 -13.96 0.44
CA ARG A 31 10.03 -13.28 -0.60
C ARG A 31 9.36 -12.01 -0.05
N ALA A 32 8.66 -12.12 1.08
CA ALA A 32 8.02 -10.96 1.73
C ALA A 32 9.07 -9.92 2.19
N MET A 33 10.21 -10.36 2.69
CA MET A 33 11.32 -9.48 3.09
C MET A 33 11.90 -8.70 1.90
N THR A 34 11.97 -9.30 0.70
CA THR A 34 12.41 -8.58 -0.51
C THR A 34 11.43 -7.47 -0.88
N HIS A 35 10.11 -7.68 -0.76
CA HIS A 35 9.10 -6.62 -0.89
C HIS A 35 9.36 -5.49 0.11
N TRP A 36 9.51 -5.83 1.37
CA TRP A 36 9.70 -4.86 2.45
C TRP A 36 10.94 -3.98 2.24
N LEU A 37 12.06 -4.59 1.83
CA LEU A 37 13.30 -3.88 1.49
C LEU A 37 13.13 -3.01 0.24
N GLY A 38 12.41 -3.50 -0.76
CA GLY A 38 12.10 -2.76 -1.99
C GLY A 38 11.26 -1.51 -1.73
N GLY A 39 10.18 -1.64 -0.96
CA GLY A 39 9.32 -0.53 -0.55
C GLY A 39 10.10 0.54 0.25
N LEU A 40 10.96 0.10 1.16
CA LEU A 40 11.86 1.02 1.87
C LEU A 40 12.82 1.74 0.92
N GLY A 41 13.38 1.02 -0.05
CA GLY A 41 14.27 1.57 -1.07
C GLY A 41 13.60 2.68 -1.88
N ILE A 42 12.37 2.48 -2.32
CA ILE A 42 11.57 3.48 -3.06
C ILE A 42 11.36 4.75 -2.22
N ILE A 43 10.97 4.62 -0.96
CA ILE A 43 10.77 5.77 -0.06
C ILE A 43 12.07 6.58 0.10
N VAL A 44 13.20 5.90 0.29
CA VAL A 44 14.52 6.55 0.44
C VAL A 44 14.94 7.24 -0.86
N ILE A 45 14.77 6.59 -2.01
CA ILE A 45 15.06 7.15 -3.33
C ILE A 45 14.20 8.38 -3.59
N PHE A 46 12.90 8.31 -3.29
CA PHE A 46 11.98 9.44 -3.45
C PHE A 46 12.46 10.68 -2.66
N VAL A 47 12.85 10.51 -1.40
CA VAL A 47 13.39 11.59 -0.58
C VAL A 47 14.72 12.14 -1.12
N ALA A 48 15.58 11.27 -1.65
CA ALA A 48 16.86 11.67 -2.20
C ALA A 48 16.71 12.49 -3.50
N LEU A 49 15.77 12.09 -4.38
CA LEU A 49 15.54 12.75 -5.67
C LEU A 49 14.62 13.97 -5.56
N PHE A 50 13.66 13.95 -4.62
CA PHE A 50 12.69 15.03 -4.43
C PHE A 50 12.77 15.65 -3.03
N PRO A 51 13.89 16.31 -2.67
CA PRO A 51 14.09 16.84 -1.31
C PRO A 51 13.05 17.89 -0.90
N GLN A 52 12.22 18.36 -1.83
CA GLN A 52 11.17 19.35 -1.62
C GLN A 52 9.74 18.79 -1.69
N ALA A 53 9.55 17.53 -2.02
CA ALA A 53 8.21 16.93 -2.20
C ALA A 53 7.43 16.76 -0.87
N GLY A 54 8.10 16.80 0.27
CA GLY A 54 7.48 16.84 1.61
C GLY A 54 7.07 18.23 2.10
N ARG A 55 7.13 19.26 1.26
CA ARG A 55 6.81 20.63 1.64
C ARG A 55 5.68 21.19 0.77
N GLY A 56 4.47 20.76 1.03
CA GLY A 56 3.30 21.53 0.65
C GLY A 56 3.40 22.92 1.31
N THR A 57 3.29 23.99 0.52
CA THR A 57 3.07 25.40 0.92
C THR A 57 4.20 26.23 1.51
N THR A 58 5.40 25.75 1.78
CA THR A 58 6.48 26.63 2.32
C THR A 58 7.37 27.28 1.25
N LYS A 59 7.06 27.10 -0.05
CA LYS A 59 7.84 27.73 -1.13
C LYS A 59 7.74 29.25 -1.19
N MET A 60 6.69 29.86 -0.67
CA MET A 60 6.53 31.32 -0.67
C MET A 60 7.24 32.05 0.48
N VAL A 61 7.47 31.38 1.60
CA VAL A 61 8.07 32.05 2.79
C VAL A 61 9.61 32.06 2.76
N ASN A 62 10.25 31.12 2.04
CA ASN A 62 11.72 31.05 1.98
C ASN A 62 12.35 31.81 0.79
N ALA A 63 11.54 32.42 -0.10
CA ALA A 63 12.06 33.29 -1.15
C ALA A 63 12.47 34.68 -0.62
N GLU A 64 12.04 35.06 0.59
CA GLU A 64 12.33 36.38 1.19
C GLU A 64 13.41 36.36 2.26
N SER A 65 13.92 35.20 2.68
CA SER A 65 15.03 35.17 3.62
C SER A 65 16.38 35.12 2.90
N THR A 66 16.84 36.27 2.46
CA THR A 66 18.22 36.52 2.07
C THR A 66 19.10 36.56 3.33
N GLY A 67 19.61 35.37 3.72
CA GLY A 67 20.63 35.27 4.78
C GLY A 67 21.55 34.09 4.52
N PRO A 68 22.86 34.17 4.79
CA PRO A 68 23.81 33.09 4.55
C PRO A 68 23.69 32.01 5.63
N THR A 69 22.62 31.24 5.63
CA THR A 69 22.53 30.02 6.43
C THR A 69 22.95 28.84 5.56
N SER A 70 24.23 28.54 5.57
CA SER A 70 24.83 27.34 5.00
C SER A 70 24.43 26.10 5.83
N SER A 71 23.14 25.76 5.88
CA SER A 71 22.69 24.48 6.39
C SER A 71 22.95 23.43 5.31
N LYS A 72 23.99 22.62 5.51
CA LYS A 72 24.35 21.52 4.62
C LYS A 72 23.11 20.65 4.33
N PRO A 73 22.75 20.39 3.06
CA PRO A 73 21.53 19.63 2.69
C PRO A 73 21.58 18.17 3.19
N LEU A 74 22.75 17.57 3.30
CA LEU A 74 22.98 16.18 3.74
C LEU A 74 22.39 15.81 5.12
N PRO A 75 22.54 16.60 6.19
CA PRO A 75 21.96 16.26 7.50
C PRO A 75 20.42 16.18 7.46
N ARG A 76 19.79 17.09 6.73
CA ARG A 76 18.31 17.11 6.60
C ARG A 76 17.76 15.91 5.84
N ILE A 77 18.44 15.44 4.80
CA ILE A 77 18.05 14.22 4.04
C ILE A 77 18.10 13.01 4.97
N LYS A 78 19.17 12.86 5.75
CA LYS A 78 19.33 11.76 6.71
C LYS A 78 18.23 11.74 7.78
N GLU A 79 17.91 12.88 8.36
CA GLU A 79 16.86 13.01 9.36
C GLU A 79 15.49 12.67 8.79
N THR A 80 15.19 13.15 7.58
CA THR A 80 13.94 12.85 6.88
C THR A 80 13.85 11.35 6.54
N ALA A 81 14.91 10.77 6.01
CA ALA A 81 14.94 9.34 5.69
C ALA A 81 14.74 8.47 6.94
N LEU A 82 15.38 8.85 8.07
CA LEU A 82 15.19 8.14 9.34
C LEU A 82 13.75 8.26 9.85
N ALA A 83 13.13 9.43 9.76
CA ALA A 83 11.75 9.64 10.17
C ALA A 83 10.79 8.79 9.34
N LEU A 84 10.98 8.72 8.01
CA LEU A 84 10.20 7.87 7.11
C LEU A 84 10.40 6.39 7.40
N PHE A 85 11.64 5.98 7.66
CA PHE A 85 11.95 4.61 8.10
C PHE A 85 11.20 4.26 9.39
N CYS A 86 11.18 5.15 10.37
CA CYS A 86 10.45 4.93 11.62
C CYS A 86 8.94 4.77 11.37
N VAL A 87 8.34 5.61 10.53
CA VAL A 87 6.91 5.48 10.16
C VAL A 87 6.65 4.14 9.47
N TYR A 88 7.49 3.78 8.50
CA TYR A 88 7.38 2.51 7.76
C TYR A 88 7.46 1.30 8.70
N PHE A 89 8.43 1.32 9.61
CA PHE A 89 8.60 0.27 10.62
C PHE A 89 7.42 0.22 11.61
N CYS A 90 6.91 1.37 12.07
CA CYS A 90 5.75 1.43 12.95
C CYS A 90 4.49 0.85 12.28
N PHE A 91 4.25 1.17 11.02
CA PHE A 91 3.12 0.58 10.28
C PHE A 91 3.29 -0.92 10.09
N THR A 92 4.49 -1.40 9.80
CA THR A 92 4.78 -2.84 9.71
C THR A 92 4.51 -3.55 11.03
N ALA A 93 4.98 -2.98 12.15
CA ALA A 93 4.74 -3.54 13.47
C ALA A 93 3.24 -3.53 13.84
N ALA A 94 2.54 -2.44 13.52
CA ALA A 94 1.10 -2.33 13.75
C ALA A 94 0.30 -3.33 12.91
N ALA A 95 0.65 -3.51 11.62
CA ALA A 95 0.04 -4.50 10.74
C ALA A 95 0.28 -5.92 11.26
N THR A 96 1.52 -6.24 11.63
CA THR A 96 1.87 -7.54 12.21
C THR A 96 1.05 -7.81 13.47
N ALA A 97 0.98 -6.84 14.39
CA ALA A 97 0.21 -6.98 15.62
C ALA A 97 -1.29 -7.18 15.34
N ALA A 98 -1.87 -6.43 14.41
CA ALA A 98 -3.27 -6.57 14.02
C ALA A 98 -3.57 -7.95 13.42
N LEU A 99 -2.69 -8.48 12.57
CA LEU A 99 -2.83 -9.81 11.97
C LEU A 99 -2.67 -10.92 13.02
N MET A 100 -1.75 -10.76 13.98
CA MET A 100 -1.61 -11.68 15.09
C MET A 100 -2.84 -11.67 16.01
N LEU A 101 -3.40 -10.50 16.30
CA LEU A 101 -4.63 -10.37 17.09
C LEU A 101 -5.83 -10.99 16.38
N TRP A 102 -5.84 -11.00 15.07
CA TRP A 102 -6.84 -11.73 14.29
C TRP A 102 -6.68 -13.26 14.42
N GLY A 103 -5.46 -13.76 14.66
CA GLY A 103 -5.19 -15.18 14.87
C GLY A 103 -4.11 -15.79 13.96
N MET A 104 -3.42 -14.99 13.15
CA MET A 104 -2.27 -15.46 12.38
C MET A 104 -1.08 -15.78 13.30
N GLY A 105 -0.32 -16.83 12.95
CA GLY A 105 0.99 -17.07 13.54
C GLY A 105 1.98 -15.95 13.22
N LEU A 106 2.98 -15.73 14.07
CA LEU A 106 3.95 -14.63 13.92
C LEU A 106 4.60 -14.58 12.52
N TRP A 107 5.03 -15.70 11.99
CA TRP A 107 5.69 -15.76 10.68
C TRP A 107 4.75 -15.37 9.55
N GLU A 108 3.54 -15.88 9.56
CA GLU A 108 2.52 -15.58 8.56
C GLU A 108 2.05 -14.13 8.66
N ALA A 109 1.92 -13.60 9.88
CA ALA A 109 1.60 -12.19 10.11
C ALA A 109 2.70 -11.24 9.61
N LEU A 110 3.98 -11.59 9.81
CA LEU A 110 5.11 -10.84 9.29
C LEU A 110 5.15 -10.86 7.76
N ASP A 111 4.93 -12.02 7.12
CA ASP A 111 4.90 -12.14 5.68
C ASP A 111 3.85 -11.20 5.05
N HIS A 112 2.61 -11.28 5.56
CA HIS A 112 1.53 -10.42 5.06
C HIS A 112 1.74 -8.96 5.40
N ALA A 113 2.26 -8.62 6.60
CA ALA A 113 2.56 -7.24 6.96
C ALA A 113 3.65 -6.63 6.07
N PHE A 114 4.73 -7.37 5.80
CA PHE A 114 5.80 -6.93 4.92
C PHE A 114 5.29 -6.66 3.50
N SER A 115 4.53 -7.60 2.97
CA SER A 115 3.94 -7.49 1.63
C SER A 115 2.89 -6.38 1.52
N THR A 116 2.07 -6.18 2.57
CA THR A 116 1.02 -5.16 2.61
C THR A 116 1.60 -3.75 2.68
N ILE A 117 2.55 -3.51 3.60
CA ILE A 117 3.13 -2.16 3.80
C ILE A 117 4.05 -1.78 2.64
N ALA A 118 4.70 -2.76 2.01
CA ALA A 118 5.47 -2.55 0.79
C ALA A 118 4.60 -2.51 -0.48
N THR A 119 3.29 -2.75 -0.36
CA THR A 119 2.35 -2.84 -1.49
C THR A 119 2.78 -3.83 -2.58
N GLY A 120 3.28 -5.01 -2.17
CA GLY A 120 3.86 -5.98 -3.10
C GLY A 120 2.99 -7.20 -3.41
N GLY A 121 2.08 -7.60 -2.52
CA GLY A 121 1.04 -8.61 -2.78
C GLY A 121 1.45 -10.08 -2.70
N PHE A 122 2.66 -10.40 -2.27
CA PHE A 122 3.01 -11.78 -2.00
C PHE A 122 2.21 -12.32 -0.79
N SER A 123 1.70 -13.53 -0.94
CA SER A 123 1.02 -14.28 0.12
C SER A 123 1.75 -15.59 0.39
N THR A 124 1.46 -16.17 1.54
CA THR A 124 1.91 -17.52 1.93
C THR A 124 1.03 -18.62 1.34
N ARG A 125 -0.10 -18.26 0.69
CA ARG A 125 -1.10 -19.19 0.15
C ARG A 125 -1.25 -18.99 -1.36
N ASN A 126 -1.50 -20.10 -2.08
CA ASN A 126 -1.72 -20.06 -3.53
C ASN A 126 -2.98 -19.26 -3.89
N GLU A 127 -4.06 -19.42 -3.12
CA GLU A 127 -5.33 -18.70 -3.29
C GLU A 127 -5.28 -17.26 -2.76
N ASN A 128 -4.11 -16.79 -2.34
CA ASN A 128 -3.88 -15.46 -1.79
C ASN A 128 -4.76 -15.22 -0.54
N ILE A 129 -5.41 -14.07 -0.41
CA ILE A 129 -6.26 -13.72 0.73
C ILE A 129 -7.62 -14.46 0.68
N ALA A 130 -8.06 -14.89 -0.51
CA ALA A 130 -9.26 -15.70 -0.67
C ALA A 130 -9.24 -16.98 0.20
N TYR A 131 -8.06 -17.56 0.44
CA TYR A 131 -7.89 -18.75 1.30
C TYR A 131 -8.52 -18.62 2.69
N TYR A 132 -8.47 -17.42 3.28
CA TYR A 132 -8.87 -17.23 4.68
C TYR A 132 -10.38 -17.05 4.87
N HIS A 133 -11.13 -16.74 3.82
CA HIS A 133 -12.58 -16.52 3.84
C HIS A 133 -13.05 -15.63 5.01
N SER A 134 -12.28 -14.59 5.35
CA SER A 134 -12.51 -13.79 6.54
C SER A 134 -12.66 -12.31 6.23
N PHE A 135 -13.87 -11.79 6.49
CA PHE A 135 -14.17 -10.36 6.39
C PHE A 135 -13.24 -9.49 7.25
N SER A 136 -13.00 -9.91 8.50
CA SER A 136 -12.15 -9.13 9.42
C SER A 136 -10.72 -9.00 8.93
N LEU A 137 -10.16 -10.08 8.37
CA LEU A 137 -8.82 -10.07 7.79
C LEU A 137 -8.74 -9.14 6.59
N GLU A 138 -9.72 -9.22 5.70
CA GLU A 138 -9.78 -8.34 4.52
C GLU A 138 -9.86 -6.87 4.92
N MET A 139 -10.64 -6.53 5.94
CA MET A 139 -10.74 -5.15 6.44
C MET A 139 -9.43 -4.65 7.06
N ILE A 140 -8.72 -5.50 7.80
CA ILE A 140 -7.39 -5.17 8.34
C ILE A 140 -6.42 -4.88 7.18
N LEU A 141 -6.35 -5.77 6.20
CA LEU A 141 -5.45 -5.60 5.04
C LEU A 141 -5.85 -4.38 4.22
N THR A 142 -7.14 -4.17 3.94
CA THR A 142 -7.67 -2.99 3.24
C THR A 142 -7.22 -1.70 3.90
N PHE A 143 -7.34 -1.61 5.22
CA PHE A 143 -6.91 -0.44 5.98
C PHE A 143 -5.41 -0.16 5.80
N PHE A 144 -4.57 -1.19 5.93
CA PHE A 144 -3.13 -1.02 5.77
C PHE A 144 -2.71 -0.76 4.31
N MET A 145 -3.39 -1.34 3.31
CA MET A 145 -3.16 -1.03 1.90
C MET A 145 -3.44 0.44 1.59
N VAL A 146 -4.57 0.98 2.07
CA VAL A 146 -4.94 2.39 1.88
C VAL A 146 -3.94 3.33 2.57
N ILE A 147 -3.51 3.02 3.78
CA ILE A 147 -2.50 3.82 4.50
C ILE A 147 -1.15 3.80 3.76
N SER A 148 -0.73 2.65 3.28
CA SER A 148 0.55 2.51 2.57
C SER A 148 0.57 3.22 1.22
N SER A 149 -0.61 3.51 0.67
CA SER A 149 -0.79 4.27 -0.58
C SER A 149 -0.78 5.79 -0.38
N ALA A 150 -0.75 6.28 0.85
CA ALA A 150 -0.58 7.70 1.11
C ALA A 150 0.91 8.09 1.17
N ASN A 151 1.19 9.35 0.90
CA ASN A 151 2.55 9.88 1.00
C ASN A 151 3.08 9.72 2.43
N PHE A 152 4.19 8.98 2.60
CA PHE A 152 4.80 8.75 3.90
C PHE A 152 5.27 10.04 4.58
N GLY A 153 5.61 11.07 3.82
CA GLY A 153 5.95 12.40 4.35
C GLY A 153 4.79 13.05 5.10
N LEU A 154 3.54 12.81 4.69
CA LEU A 154 2.35 13.31 5.40
C LEU A 154 2.24 12.75 6.82
N TYR A 155 2.64 11.49 7.04
CA TYR A 155 2.63 10.90 8.39
C TYR A 155 3.68 11.52 9.29
N VAL A 156 4.86 11.86 8.76
CA VAL A 156 5.88 12.60 9.51
C VAL A 156 5.40 14.00 9.86
N ASP A 157 4.70 14.66 8.94
CA ASP A 157 4.09 15.97 9.20
C ASP A 157 2.91 15.89 10.19
N ALA A 158 2.08 14.83 10.07
CA ALA A 158 0.98 14.55 10.99
C ALA A 158 1.47 14.28 12.41
N TRP A 159 2.60 13.60 12.57
CA TRP A 159 3.25 13.41 13.87
C TRP A 159 3.64 14.73 14.55
N LYS A 160 4.10 15.71 13.76
CA LYS A 160 4.57 17.00 14.26
C LYS A 160 3.45 18.03 14.45
N ARG A 161 2.43 18.00 13.60
CA ARG A 161 1.40 19.05 13.48
C ARG A 161 -0.01 18.57 13.80
N GLY A 162 -0.22 17.26 13.96
CA GLY A 162 -1.52 16.65 14.21
C GLY A 162 -2.16 16.02 12.98
N LEU A 163 -3.08 15.07 13.22
CA LEU A 163 -3.72 14.25 12.17
C LEU A 163 -4.54 15.05 11.15
N HIS A 164 -4.90 16.30 11.46
CA HIS A 164 -5.64 17.15 10.52
C HIS A 164 -4.89 17.42 9.20
N VAL A 165 -3.55 17.30 9.21
CA VAL A 165 -2.72 17.45 7.99
C VAL A 165 -3.09 16.41 6.93
N LEU A 166 -3.39 15.17 7.31
CA LEU A 166 -3.84 14.12 6.41
C LEU A 166 -5.14 14.51 5.70
N LEU A 167 -6.08 15.11 6.45
CA LEU A 167 -7.36 15.55 5.92
C LEU A 167 -7.29 16.88 5.14
N GLN A 168 -6.18 17.59 5.18
CA GLN A 168 -5.97 18.83 4.41
C GLN A 168 -5.26 18.57 3.08
N ASP A 169 -4.53 17.46 2.97
CA ASP A 169 -3.81 17.11 1.75
C ASP A 169 -4.77 16.81 0.60
N THR A 170 -4.57 17.48 -0.53
CA THR A 170 -5.45 17.36 -1.68
C THR A 170 -5.24 16.05 -2.43
N GLU A 171 -4.00 15.57 -2.52
CA GLU A 171 -3.67 14.33 -3.20
C GLU A 171 -4.31 13.14 -2.49
N PHE A 172 -4.15 13.06 -1.17
CA PHE A 172 -4.75 12.01 -0.36
C PHE A 172 -6.29 12.03 -0.40
N LYS A 173 -6.91 13.22 -0.40
CA LYS A 173 -8.37 13.35 -0.56
C LYS A 173 -8.85 12.83 -1.91
N VAL A 174 -8.15 13.20 -2.99
CA VAL A 174 -8.49 12.75 -4.35
C VAL A 174 -8.33 11.24 -4.46
N TYR A 175 -7.26 10.68 -3.88
CA TYR A 175 -7.07 9.24 -3.81
C TYR A 175 -8.22 8.52 -3.09
N LEU A 176 -8.60 8.98 -1.90
CA LEU A 176 -9.71 8.39 -1.15
C LEU A 176 -11.05 8.53 -1.90
N LEU A 177 -11.29 9.66 -2.55
CA LEU A 177 -12.50 9.88 -3.35
C LEU A 177 -12.53 8.94 -4.56
N MET A 178 -11.41 8.74 -5.24
CA MET A 178 -11.27 7.82 -6.36
C MET A 178 -11.56 6.38 -5.92
N VAL A 179 -10.97 5.92 -4.82
CA VAL A 179 -11.23 4.58 -4.27
C VAL A 179 -12.71 4.44 -3.88
N ALA A 180 -13.28 5.42 -3.19
CA ALA A 180 -14.70 5.39 -2.79
C ALA A 180 -15.63 5.36 -4.01
N ALA A 181 -15.37 6.15 -5.04
CA ALA A 181 -16.12 6.12 -6.29
C ALA A 181 -16.02 4.76 -6.99
N ALA A 182 -14.83 4.18 -7.07
CA ALA A 182 -14.64 2.84 -7.64
C ALA A 182 -15.43 1.78 -6.87
N VAL A 183 -15.36 1.79 -5.53
CA VAL A 183 -16.14 0.90 -4.66
C VAL A 183 -17.63 1.00 -4.96
N LEU A 184 -18.17 2.21 -5.02
CA LEU A 184 -19.59 2.42 -5.29
C LEU A 184 -20.01 1.93 -6.68
N LEU A 185 -19.23 2.25 -7.72
CA LEU A 185 -19.52 1.85 -9.10
C LEU A 185 -19.43 0.33 -9.28
N ILE A 186 -18.40 -0.32 -8.71
CA ILE A 186 -18.23 -1.77 -8.78
C ILE A 186 -19.34 -2.46 -7.99
N THR A 187 -19.64 -2.01 -6.76
CA THR A 187 -20.74 -2.55 -5.95
C THR A 187 -22.07 -2.48 -6.70
N ALA A 188 -22.37 -1.33 -7.29
CA ALA A 188 -23.60 -1.16 -8.08
C ALA A 188 -23.61 -2.11 -9.30
N SER A 189 -22.50 -2.27 -10.00
CA SER A 189 -22.39 -3.18 -11.13
C SER A 189 -22.63 -4.63 -10.73
N LEU A 190 -22.02 -5.10 -9.63
CA LEU A 190 -22.15 -6.47 -9.16
C LEU A 190 -23.57 -6.77 -8.65
N ALA A 191 -24.15 -5.86 -7.86
CA ALA A 191 -25.47 -6.04 -7.29
C ALA A 191 -26.59 -5.93 -8.34
N LEU A 192 -26.55 -4.96 -9.25
CA LEU A 192 -27.57 -4.73 -10.26
C LEU A 192 -27.59 -5.84 -11.34
N GLN A 193 -26.46 -6.45 -11.63
CA GLN A 193 -26.39 -7.56 -12.58
C GLN A 193 -26.65 -8.93 -11.92
N GLY A 194 -26.97 -8.96 -10.62
CA GLY A 194 -27.33 -10.18 -9.90
C GLY A 194 -26.15 -11.15 -9.69
N HIS A 195 -24.91 -10.68 -9.79
CA HIS A 195 -23.74 -11.53 -9.56
C HIS A 195 -23.61 -11.96 -8.11
N MET A 196 -23.87 -11.05 -7.16
CA MET A 196 -23.85 -11.35 -5.72
C MET A 196 -24.72 -10.38 -4.92
N PRO A 197 -25.12 -10.75 -3.68
CA PRO A 197 -25.88 -9.88 -2.78
C PRO A 197 -25.14 -8.57 -2.48
N LEU A 198 -25.88 -7.49 -2.20
CA LEU A 198 -25.30 -6.16 -1.96
C LEU A 198 -24.20 -6.13 -0.88
N PRO A 199 -24.33 -6.79 0.28
CA PRO A 199 -23.27 -6.79 1.30
C PRO A 199 -21.97 -7.46 0.81
N GLU A 200 -22.08 -8.54 0.05
CA GLU A 200 -20.96 -9.25 -0.54
C GLU A 200 -20.32 -8.41 -1.66
N SER A 201 -21.14 -7.82 -2.54
CA SER A 201 -20.68 -6.92 -3.59
C SER A 201 -19.87 -5.74 -3.01
N LEU A 202 -20.32 -5.17 -1.89
CA LEU A 202 -19.60 -4.08 -1.22
C LEU A 202 -18.27 -4.55 -0.62
N ARG A 203 -18.26 -5.71 0.03
CA ARG A 203 -17.05 -6.31 0.62
C ARG A 203 -15.97 -6.54 -0.43
N GLU A 204 -16.34 -7.23 -1.51
CA GLU A 204 -15.41 -7.56 -2.57
C GLU A 204 -14.95 -6.32 -3.35
N ALA A 205 -15.87 -5.41 -3.65
CA ALA A 205 -15.53 -4.15 -4.30
C ALA A 205 -14.55 -3.31 -3.47
N LEU A 206 -14.77 -3.24 -2.15
CA LEU A 206 -13.89 -2.49 -1.24
C LEU A 206 -12.48 -3.09 -1.20
N PHE A 207 -12.37 -4.40 -1.01
CA PHE A 207 -11.08 -5.08 -0.95
C PHE A 207 -10.33 -4.96 -2.28
N GLN A 208 -10.95 -5.30 -3.41
CA GLN A 208 -10.31 -5.28 -4.71
C GLN A 208 -9.95 -3.85 -5.15
N SER A 209 -10.83 -2.86 -4.88
CA SER A 209 -10.48 -1.46 -5.18
C SER A 209 -9.28 -0.97 -4.37
N ALA A 210 -9.20 -1.29 -3.08
CA ALA A 210 -8.05 -0.94 -2.25
C ALA A 210 -6.79 -1.68 -2.71
N SER A 211 -6.88 -2.98 -2.99
CA SER A 211 -5.77 -3.81 -3.43
C SER A 211 -5.16 -3.31 -4.74
N LEU A 212 -5.99 -2.98 -5.72
CA LEU A 212 -5.52 -2.57 -7.04
C LEU A 212 -5.11 -1.10 -7.10
N SER A 213 -5.81 -0.19 -6.38
CA SER A 213 -5.40 1.21 -6.29
C SER A 213 -4.09 1.41 -5.53
N SER A 214 -3.85 0.57 -4.51
CA SER A 214 -2.58 0.55 -3.79
C SER A 214 -1.46 -0.16 -4.55
N THR A 215 -1.78 -0.75 -5.70
CA THR A 215 -0.87 -1.63 -6.46
C THR A 215 -0.34 -2.83 -5.65
N THR A 216 -1.02 -3.20 -4.55
CA THR A 216 -0.64 -4.36 -3.74
C THR A 216 -0.91 -5.66 -4.48
N GLY A 217 -2.09 -5.81 -5.12
CA GLY A 217 -2.40 -6.98 -5.93
C GLY A 217 -2.87 -8.20 -5.12
N TYR A 218 -3.34 -8.03 -3.88
CA TYR A 218 -4.02 -9.12 -3.15
C TYR A 218 -5.37 -9.44 -3.77
N VAL A 219 -5.75 -10.72 -3.74
CA VAL A 219 -6.98 -11.25 -4.32
C VAL A 219 -7.83 -11.89 -3.24
N SER A 220 -9.07 -11.42 -3.06
CA SER A 220 -10.10 -12.02 -2.20
C SER A 220 -11.13 -12.82 -2.98
N ALA A 221 -11.37 -12.46 -4.24
CA ALA A 221 -12.30 -13.09 -5.14
C ALA A 221 -11.79 -13.12 -6.59
N ASP A 222 -12.29 -14.03 -7.39
CA ASP A 222 -11.99 -14.13 -8.81
C ASP A 222 -12.73 -13.04 -9.60
N PHE A 223 -12.10 -11.88 -9.72
CA PHE A 223 -12.66 -10.73 -10.46
C PHE A 223 -12.67 -10.92 -11.98
N ASP A 224 -12.04 -11.97 -12.51
CA ASP A 224 -12.14 -12.28 -13.94
C ASP A 224 -13.56 -12.67 -14.35
N GLN A 225 -14.36 -13.18 -13.40
CA GLN A 225 -15.75 -13.50 -13.61
C GLN A 225 -16.70 -12.28 -13.48
N TRP A 226 -16.17 -11.12 -13.07
CA TRP A 226 -16.98 -9.93 -12.86
C TRP A 226 -17.44 -9.30 -14.18
N PRO A 227 -18.51 -8.48 -14.16
CA PRO A 227 -18.95 -7.73 -15.32
C PRO A 227 -17.86 -6.90 -15.94
N SER A 228 -17.87 -6.72 -17.26
CA SER A 228 -16.87 -5.94 -18.00
C SER A 228 -16.75 -4.51 -17.49
N PHE A 229 -17.86 -3.90 -17.03
CA PHE A 229 -17.85 -2.56 -16.44
C PHE A 229 -17.04 -2.52 -15.15
N ALA A 230 -17.24 -3.49 -14.24
CA ALA A 230 -16.46 -3.56 -13.00
C ALA A 230 -14.96 -3.74 -13.28
N LYS A 231 -14.61 -4.63 -14.22
CA LYS A 231 -13.20 -4.81 -14.67
C LYS A 231 -12.61 -3.55 -15.29
N PHE A 232 -13.40 -2.79 -16.05
CA PHE A 232 -12.96 -1.52 -16.62
C PHE A 232 -12.65 -0.48 -15.52
N ILE A 233 -13.47 -0.37 -14.48
CA ILE A 233 -13.20 0.49 -13.33
C ILE A 233 -11.92 0.06 -12.61
N LEU A 234 -11.72 -1.24 -12.38
CA LEU A 234 -10.49 -1.77 -11.79
C LEU A 234 -9.25 -1.41 -12.62
N LEU A 235 -9.34 -1.48 -13.95
CA LEU A 235 -8.25 -1.06 -14.84
C LEU A 235 -7.92 0.43 -14.70
N LEU A 236 -8.93 1.29 -14.59
CA LEU A 236 -8.71 2.74 -14.42
C LEU A 236 -8.00 3.07 -13.10
N ILE A 237 -8.37 2.40 -12.00
CA ILE A 237 -7.73 2.67 -10.70
C ILE A 237 -6.32 2.10 -10.60
N ILE A 238 -5.99 1.01 -11.31
CA ILE A 238 -4.61 0.51 -11.42
C ILE A 238 -3.72 1.53 -12.12
N ILE A 239 -4.21 2.15 -13.21
CA ILE A 239 -3.44 3.16 -13.96
C ILE A 239 -3.23 4.42 -13.12
N ALA A 240 -4.23 4.81 -12.33
CA ALA A 240 -4.12 5.97 -11.44
C ALA A 240 -3.14 5.74 -10.29
N GLY A 241 -3.15 4.54 -9.70
CA GLY A 241 -2.26 4.14 -8.60
C GLY A 241 -2.48 4.89 -7.29
N GLY A 242 -1.46 4.86 -6.42
CA GLY A 242 -1.44 5.55 -5.13
C GLY A 242 -0.86 6.96 -5.19
N CYS A 243 -0.70 7.58 -4.02
CA CYS A 243 -0.10 8.92 -3.90
C CYS A 243 1.41 8.90 -4.14
N GLY A 244 1.96 9.98 -4.67
CA GLY A 244 3.40 10.17 -4.79
C GLY A 244 4.10 10.16 -3.43
N GLY A 245 5.25 9.47 -3.33
CA GLY A 245 5.96 9.31 -2.04
C GLY A 245 5.35 8.26 -1.10
N SER A 246 4.46 7.41 -1.61
CA SER A 246 4.02 6.17 -1.00
C SER A 246 4.88 4.98 -1.45
N THR A 247 4.56 3.78 -0.96
CA THR A 247 5.11 2.52 -1.50
C THR A 247 4.36 2.04 -2.74
N ALA A 248 3.15 2.54 -2.98
CA ALA A 248 2.35 2.20 -4.15
C ALA A 248 2.97 2.70 -5.45
N GLY A 249 2.72 1.99 -6.52
CA GLY A 249 2.99 2.44 -7.89
C GLY A 249 1.90 3.39 -8.40
N GLY A 250 2.14 4.01 -9.57
CA GLY A 250 1.21 4.91 -10.24
C GLY A 250 1.90 6.02 -10.99
#